data_4848a7d5e342b791b0913c7b55b1cae5
#
_entry.id   4848a7d5e342b791b0913c7b55b1cae5
#
_cell.length_a   1.000
_cell.length_b   1.000
_cell.length_c   1.000
_cell.angle_alpha   90.00
_cell.angle_beta   90.00
_cell.angle_gamma   90.00
#
_symmetry.space_group_name_H-M   'P 1'
#
loop_
_entity.id
_entity.type
_entity.pdbx_description
1 polymer ?
#
loop_
_entity_poly.entity_id
_entity_poly.type
_entity_poly.pdbx_seq_one_letter_code
_entity_poly.pdbx_strand_id
1 'polypeptide(L)'
;MSIDVSKSNFKKEMDIMNGFGTRLTGSKGNNDFIAYLKKEIKKMGFETKSDIKKFKRWEATNTKLVLHTATGDVDVKVASAHPYSGVTGPEGITGKLQTKGVGRDIVVLKMADFKNLTSRIPFDQRRAYPKDLRLSPKYKGPVTTSFVKTVALLIQSFIGCKGAILIWQGMSDEMVEGQYLNFILGYMGVPALWVNETEGEKVLKALENKETATLTLEGTIEKKAKGESFCAIVPGKKDKEAIIINTHTDGTNCVEENGAVGMLEMMRYFKKHKPERTLIFVFTTGHFRIPDFSHKHGIVDQSTSLWLHNNKALWDGKGKHIKVVAGVTVEHLGCTEWKDVNGVYQQTNPVDVEVVYTGNKVMDDIYFEAIKGRKQCRTVTLHPHNLLHFGEGQSLFNVGIPDIALVTAPDYLCVVSDNHEMDKFNLDLAVEQTETFIKVVELINEKKAKELGKVDGYNFGLGRA
;
A
#
# COMPACT_ATOMS: atom_id res chain seq x y z
N MET A 1 -16.56 -26.58 12.14
CA MET A 1 -17.63 -25.87 11.42
C MET A 1 -17.07 -25.38 10.10
N SER A 2 -17.86 -25.37 9.03
CA SER A 2 -17.44 -24.72 7.79
C SER A 2 -17.40 -23.22 8.01
N ILE A 3 -16.28 -22.57 7.69
CA ILE A 3 -16.21 -21.13 7.56
C ILE A 3 -16.90 -20.82 6.24
N ASP A 4 -17.85 -19.88 6.24
CA ASP A 4 -18.63 -19.52 5.07
C ASP A 4 -18.75 -17.99 5.02
N VAL A 5 -17.95 -17.37 4.17
CA VAL A 5 -18.00 -15.95 3.86
C VAL A 5 -18.96 -15.72 2.71
N SER A 6 -19.96 -14.87 2.91
CA SER A 6 -20.98 -14.59 1.88
C SER A 6 -20.39 -13.86 0.69
N LYS A 7 -20.17 -14.57 -0.42
CA LYS A 7 -19.68 -14.00 -1.69
C LYS A 7 -20.56 -12.83 -2.19
N SER A 8 -21.88 -12.94 -2.07
CA SER A 8 -22.80 -11.87 -2.49
C SER A 8 -22.67 -10.62 -1.63
N ASN A 9 -22.44 -10.80 -0.32
CA ASN A 9 -22.22 -9.70 0.59
C ASN A 9 -20.86 -9.04 0.37
N PHE A 10 -19.82 -9.85 0.21
CA PHE A 10 -18.49 -9.35 -0.12
C PHE A 10 -18.50 -8.50 -1.40
N LYS A 11 -19.14 -9.00 -2.47
CA LYS A 11 -19.29 -8.24 -3.71
C LYS A 11 -20.00 -6.91 -3.50
N LYS A 12 -21.11 -6.92 -2.76
CA LYS A 12 -21.87 -5.70 -2.44
C LYS A 12 -20.99 -4.67 -1.69
N GLU A 13 -20.20 -5.12 -0.72
CA GLU A 13 -19.28 -4.23 0.03
C GLU A 13 -18.19 -3.65 -0.88
N MET A 14 -17.67 -4.45 -1.81
CA MET A 14 -16.69 -3.99 -2.82
C MET A 14 -17.31 -2.94 -3.76
N ASP A 15 -18.52 -3.17 -4.24
CA ASP A 15 -19.23 -2.23 -5.11
C ASP A 15 -19.48 -0.89 -4.37
N ILE A 16 -19.82 -0.94 -3.08
CA ILE A 16 -20.00 0.26 -2.25
C ILE A 16 -18.67 0.99 -2.03
N MET A 17 -17.61 0.27 -1.70
CA MET A 17 -16.27 0.83 -1.52
C MET A 17 -15.82 1.58 -2.78
N ASN A 18 -15.94 0.96 -3.95
CA ASN A 18 -15.57 1.59 -5.22
C ASN A 18 -16.46 2.78 -5.58
N GLY A 19 -17.73 2.76 -5.17
CA GLY A 19 -18.64 3.89 -5.35
C GLY A 19 -18.21 5.20 -4.66
N PHE A 20 -17.26 5.14 -3.72
CA PHE A 20 -16.67 6.34 -3.11
C PHE A 20 -15.55 6.96 -3.96
N GLY A 21 -15.20 6.37 -5.09
CA GLY A 21 -14.11 6.82 -5.94
C GLY A 21 -12.72 6.54 -5.34
N THR A 22 -11.72 7.32 -5.72
CA THR A 22 -10.35 7.20 -5.17
C THR A 22 -10.33 7.66 -3.70
N ARG A 23 -9.74 6.83 -2.84
CA ARG A 23 -9.80 6.98 -1.36
C ARG A 23 -8.44 7.37 -0.76
N LEU A 24 -7.72 8.29 -1.40
CA LEU A 24 -6.43 8.77 -0.89
C LEU A 24 -6.58 9.38 0.51
N THR A 25 -5.52 9.30 1.33
CA THR A 25 -5.49 9.74 2.73
C THR A 25 -6.23 11.07 2.95
N GLY A 26 -7.29 11.04 3.75
CA GLY A 26 -8.07 12.22 4.13
C GLY A 26 -8.90 12.86 3.01
N SER A 27 -9.01 12.21 1.85
CA SER A 27 -9.92 12.65 0.79
C SER A 27 -11.38 12.45 1.20
N LYS A 28 -12.29 13.05 0.42
CA LYS A 28 -13.73 12.82 0.62
C LYS A 28 -14.07 11.32 0.52
N GLY A 29 -13.55 10.63 -0.50
CA GLY A 29 -13.78 9.18 -0.69
C GLY A 29 -13.29 8.35 0.49
N ASN A 30 -12.10 8.65 1.04
CA ASN A 30 -11.57 7.97 2.22
C ASN A 30 -12.45 8.23 3.47
N ASN A 31 -12.85 9.48 3.71
CA ASN A 31 -13.70 9.82 4.85
C ASN A 31 -15.08 9.18 4.73
N ASP A 32 -15.68 9.13 3.54
CA ASP A 32 -16.98 8.50 3.30
C ASP A 32 -16.89 6.97 3.50
N PHE A 33 -15.81 6.34 3.04
CA PHE A 33 -15.57 4.92 3.28
C PHE A 33 -15.40 4.59 4.76
N ILE A 34 -14.62 5.39 5.50
CA ILE A 34 -14.49 5.24 6.96
C ILE A 34 -15.86 5.37 7.65
N ALA A 35 -16.65 6.37 7.27
CA ALA A 35 -18.00 6.54 7.82
C ALA A 35 -18.91 5.33 7.54
N TYR A 36 -18.80 4.76 6.33
CA TYR A 36 -19.49 3.54 5.96
C TYR A 36 -19.07 2.36 6.83
N LEU A 37 -17.75 2.09 6.95
CA LEU A 37 -17.22 1.00 7.78
C LEU A 37 -17.72 1.10 9.23
N LYS A 38 -17.62 2.28 9.84
CA LYS A 38 -18.10 2.53 11.21
C LYS A 38 -19.60 2.29 11.35
N LYS A 39 -20.40 2.67 10.34
CA LYS A 39 -21.85 2.40 10.32
C LYS A 39 -22.15 0.91 10.28
N GLU A 40 -21.45 0.13 9.44
CA GLU A 40 -21.64 -1.32 9.36
C GLU A 40 -21.22 -2.02 10.66
N ILE A 41 -20.11 -1.60 11.25
CA ILE A 41 -19.64 -2.11 12.56
C ILE A 41 -20.66 -1.82 13.66
N LYS A 42 -21.22 -0.62 13.68
CA LYS A 42 -22.30 -0.28 14.64
C LYS A 42 -23.56 -1.12 14.45
N LYS A 43 -23.96 -1.43 13.23
CA LYS A 43 -25.07 -2.37 12.94
C LYS A 43 -24.79 -3.78 13.49
N MET A 44 -23.53 -4.19 13.55
CA MET A 44 -23.15 -5.45 14.19
C MET A 44 -23.20 -5.38 15.72
N GLY A 45 -23.39 -4.21 16.30
CA GLY A 45 -23.46 -3.99 17.75
C GLY A 45 -22.11 -3.71 18.40
N PHE A 46 -21.09 -3.35 17.62
CA PHE A 46 -19.78 -2.98 18.15
C PHE A 46 -19.58 -1.47 18.11
N GLU A 47 -18.96 -0.94 19.18
CA GLU A 47 -18.57 0.48 19.23
C GLU A 47 -17.21 0.67 18.57
N THR A 48 -16.99 1.87 18.02
CA THR A 48 -15.73 2.25 17.41
C THR A 48 -15.05 3.35 18.21
N LYS A 49 -13.71 3.30 18.34
CA LYS A 49 -12.89 4.35 18.93
C LYS A 49 -12.03 4.97 17.85
N SER A 50 -12.19 6.27 17.63
CA SER A 50 -11.47 7.04 16.61
C SER A 50 -10.17 7.66 17.15
N ASP A 51 -9.19 7.76 16.27
CA ASP A 51 -7.92 8.46 16.42
C ASP A 51 -7.73 9.40 15.22
N ILE A 52 -7.85 10.70 15.43
CA ILE A 52 -7.87 11.70 14.36
C ILE A 52 -6.53 12.45 14.33
N LYS A 53 -5.90 12.44 13.15
CA LYS A 53 -4.68 13.17 12.83
C LYS A 53 -4.97 14.30 11.86
N LYS A 54 -4.47 15.51 12.16
CA LYS A 54 -4.42 16.62 11.19
C LYS A 54 -3.11 16.59 10.44
N PHE A 55 -3.17 16.82 9.11
CA PHE A 55 -1.99 16.81 8.25
C PHE A 55 -2.17 17.76 7.06
N LYS A 56 -1.13 17.92 6.25
CA LYS A 56 -1.14 18.70 5.02
C LYS A 56 -1.46 17.75 3.85
N ARG A 57 -2.70 17.80 3.33
CA ARG A 57 -3.13 17.03 2.16
C ARG A 57 -2.82 17.79 0.89
N TRP A 58 -2.34 17.07 -0.10
CA TRP A 58 -2.10 17.51 -1.46
C TRP A 58 -2.94 16.67 -2.41
N GLU A 59 -3.46 17.29 -3.47
CA GLU A 59 -4.22 16.60 -4.51
C GLU A 59 -4.04 17.33 -5.83
N ALA A 60 -3.66 16.62 -6.89
CA ALA A 60 -3.62 17.14 -8.24
C ALA A 60 -5.03 17.25 -8.81
N THR A 61 -5.32 18.34 -9.53
CA THR A 61 -6.63 18.58 -10.17
C THR A 61 -6.53 18.66 -11.68
N ASN A 62 -5.37 19.08 -12.21
CA ASN A 62 -5.11 19.14 -13.64
C ASN A 62 -3.62 19.02 -13.93
N THR A 63 -3.27 18.34 -15.02
CA THR A 63 -1.89 18.19 -15.50
C THR A 63 -1.80 18.46 -16.98
N LYS A 64 -0.76 19.19 -17.40
CA LYS A 64 -0.45 19.43 -18.81
C LYS A 64 1.06 19.55 -19.00
N LEU A 65 1.55 19.06 -20.13
CA LEU A 65 2.95 19.21 -20.53
C LEU A 65 3.03 19.57 -22.01
N VAL A 66 3.66 20.70 -22.31
CA VAL A 66 3.85 21.21 -23.68
C VAL A 66 5.34 21.41 -23.92
N LEU A 67 5.86 20.85 -25.00
CA LEU A 67 7.23 21.09 -25.50
C LEU A 67 7.18 22.22 -26.52
N HIS A 68 8.05 23.21 -26.38
CA HIS A 68 8.19 24.33 -27.34
C HIS A 68 9.37 24.00 -28.23
N THR A 69 9.07 23.45 -29.42
CA THR A 69 10.08 22.99 -30.37
C THR A 69 10.29 23.99 -31.50
N ALA A 70 11.38 23.83 -32.24
CA ALA A 70 11.65 24.67 -33.42
C ALA A 70 10.55 24.57 -34.51
N THR A 71 9.74 23.50 -34.51
CA THR A 71 8.65 23.26 -35.46
C THR A 71 7.27 23.61 -34.91
N GLY A 72 7.20 24.10 -33.66
CA GLY A 72 5.96 24.47 -32.97
C GLY A 72 5.77 23.70 -31.67
N ASP A 73 4.65 23.97 -31.02
CA ASP A 73 4.29 23.36 -29.77
C ASP A 73 3.85 21.90 -29.95
N VAL A 74 4.30 21.03 -29.05
CA VAL A 74 3.96 19.60 -29.03
C VAL A 74 3.38 19.24 -27.66
N ASP A 75 2.13 18.80 -27.64
CA ASP A 75 1.50 18.26 -26.44
C ASP A 75 2.10 16.88 -26.11
N VAL A 76 2.38 16.67 -24.84
CA VAL A 76 2.87 15.38 -24.30
C VAL A 76 1.82 14.84 -23.34
N LYS A 77 1.36 13.60 -23.55
CA LYS A 77 0.43 12.94 -22.65
C LYS A 77 1.10 12.66 -21.30
N VAL A 78 0.51 13.19 -20.24
CA VAL A 78 0.96 12.96 -18.87
C VAL A 78 0.37 11.64 -18.37
N ALA A 79 1.20 10.72 -17.90
CA ALA A 79 0.75 9.46 -17.31
C ALA A 79 0.17 9.67 -15.91
N SER A 80 0.81 10.51 -15.08
CA SER A 80 0.30 10.91 -13.77
C SER A 80 1.06 12.10 -13.18
N ALA A 81 0.46 12.77 -12.20
CA ALA A 81 1.17 13.70 -11.32
C ALA A 81 2.03 12.91 -10.32
N HIS A 82 3.22 13.44 -9.98
CA HIS A 82 3.99 12.86 -8.88
C HIS A 82 3.34 13.25 -7.53
N PRO A 83 2.95 12.28 -6.68
CA PRO A 83 2.30 12.58 -5.42
C PRO A 83 3.14 13.45 -4.49
N TYR A 84 2.49 14.41 -3.84
CA TYR A 84 3.13 15.33 -2.89
C TYR A 84 4.34 16.11 -3.45
N SER A 85 4.39 16.30 -4.77
CA SER A 85 5.25 17.27 -5.43
C SER A 85 4.72 18.71 -5.24
N GLY A 86 5.25 19.68 -5.95
CA GLY A 86 4.70 21.04 -5.93
C GLY A 86 3.42 21.18 -6.74
N VAL A 87 2.87 22.38 -6.75
CA VAL A 87 1.78 22.76 -7.64
C VAL A 87 2.17 24.03 -8.41
N THR A 88 1.56 24.22 -9.57
CA THR A 88 1.67 25.47 -10.38
C THR A 88 0.34 26.19 -10.39
N GLY A 89 0.32 27.44 -10.88
CA GLY A 89 -0.91 28.05 -11.38
C GLY A 89 -1.30 27.46 -12.75
N PRO A 90 -2.43 27.93 -13.34
CA PRO A 90 -2.91 27.45 -14.65
C PRO A 90 -1.93 27.74 -15.79
N GLU A 91 -1.12 28.79 -15.67
CA GLU A 91 -0.07 29.15 -16.64
C GLU A 91 1.08 28.15 -16.67
N GLY A 92 1.19 27.31 -15.64
CA GLY A 92 2.30 26.40 -15.49
C GLY A 92 3.63 27.09 -15.20
N ILE A 93 4.71 26.34 -15.38
CA ILE A 93 6.09 26.86 -15.33
C ILE A 93 6.79 26.53 -16.63
N THR A 94 7.46 27.53 -17.21
CA THR A 94 8.25 27.37 -18.43
C THR A 94 9.72 27.39 -18.10
N GLY A 95 10.51 26.49 -18.69
CA GLY A 95 11.96 26.40 -18.50
C GLY A 95 12.65 25.58 -19.58
N LYS A 96 13.99 25.67 -19.63
CA LYS A 96 14.80 24.78 -20.48
C LYS A 96 14.78 23.37 -19.95
N LEU A 97 14.75 22.40 -20.84
CA LEU A 97 14.93 21.01 -20.48
C LEU A 97 16.42 20.73 -20.19
N GLN A 98 16.70 20.13 -19.04
CA GLN A 98 18.06 19.84 -18.56
C GLN A 98 18.12 18.47 -17.88
N THR A 99 19.30 17.85 -17.86
CA THR A 99 19.54 16.61 -17.09
C THR A 99 19.92 16.90 -15.64
N LYS A 100 20.35 18.14 -15.33
CA LYS A 100 20.66 18.62 -13.98
C LYS A 100 20.00 19.98 -13.79
N GLY A 101 19.11 20.08 -12.80
CA GLY A 101 18.46 21.36 -12.50
C GLY A 101 19.41 22.29 -11.76
N VAL A 102 19.74 23.42 -12.39
CA VAL A 102 20.37 24.54 -11.71
C VAL A 102 19.48 25.76 -11.92
N GLY A 103 18.87 26.25 -10.82
CA GLY A 103 18.07 27.48 -10.87
C GLY A 103 16.69 27.31 -11.52
N ARG A 104 16.48 27.84 -12.72
CA ARG A 104 15.15 28.01 -13.34
C ARG A 104 14.74 26.93 -14.34
N ASP A 105 15.43 25.78 -14.35
CA ASP A 105 15.25 24.75 -15.37
C ASP A 105 14.24 23.67 -14.99
N ILE A 106 13.73 22.97 -15.99
CA ILE A 106 12.92 21.75 -15.83
C ILE A 106 13.83 20.55 -16.03
N VAL A 107 13.94 19.73 -14.99
CA VAL A 107 14.80 18.54 -15.01
C VAL A 107 14.08 17.37 -15.66
N VAL A 108 14.73 16.72 -16.61
CA VAL A 108 14.29 15.46 -17.20
C VAL A 108 15.03 14.32 -16.50
N LEU A 109 14.31 13.50 -15.75
CA LEU A 109 14.86 12.36 -15.05
C LEU A 109 14.64 11.07 -15.86
N LYS A 110 15.55 10.85 -16.81
CA LYS A 110 15.74 9.54 -17.40
C LYS A 110 16.63 8.72 -16.48
N MET A 111 16.31 7.47 -16.28
CA MET A 111 17.15 6.57 -15.51
C MET A 111 18.00 5.76 -16.47
N ALA A 112 19.31 5.92 -16.43
CA ALA A 112 20.20 4.86 -16.83
C ALA A 112 19.89 3.63 -15.93
N ASP A 113 19.86 2.48 -16.56
CA ASP A 113 19.55 1.19 -16.02
C ASP A 113 19.93 0.97 -14.55
N PHE A 114 19.00 1.12 -13.62
CA PHE A 114 19.16 0.64 -12.25
C PHE A 114 18.89 -0.88 -12.15
N LYS A 115 19.06 -1.61 -13.26
CA LYS A 115 18.93 -3.08 -13.32
C LYS A 115 19.63 -3.80 -12.19
N ASN A 116 20.72 -3.23 -11.68
CA ASN A 116 21.53 -3.84 -10.63
C ASN A 116 21.07 -3.50 -9.19
N LEU A 117 20.33 -2.42 -8.96
CA LEU A 117 19.87 -2.08 -7.62
C LEU A 117 18.55 -2.78 -7.28
N THR A 118 17.63 -2.86 -8.24
CA THR A 118 16.33 -3.53 -8.06
C THR A 118 16.44 -5.05 -8.10
N SER A 119 17.50 -5.61 -8.69
CA SER A 119 17.72 -7.05 -8.78
C SER A 119 18.16 -7.73 -7.47
N ARG A 120 18.29 -6.98 -6.38
CA ARG A 120 18.84 -7.49 -5.13
C ARG A 120 18.01 -7.15 -3.89
N ILE A 121 16.68 -7.08 -3.99
CA ILE A 121 15.87 -7.14 -2.78
C ILE A 121 15.99 -8.59 -2.27
N PRO A 122 16.69 -8.85 -1.17
CA PRO A 122 16.81 -10.21 -0.64
C PRO A 122 15.49 -10.54 0.05
N PHE A 123 14.55 -11.07 -0.73
CA PHE A 123 13.38 -11.72 -0.14
C PHE A 123 13.86 -12.97 0.58
N ASP A 124 13.84 -12.96 1.89
CA ASP A 124 14.16 -14.13 2.72
C ASP A 124 12.95 -15.05 2.80
N GLN A 125 12.83 -15.93 1.80
CA GLN A 125 11.70 -16.82 1.63
C GLN A 125 11.78 -18.01 2.62
N ARG A 126 10.74 -18.21 3.44
CA ARG A 126 10.60 -19.36 4.31
C ARG A 126 10.06 -20.59 3.56
N ARG A 127 8.86 -20.44 3.02
CA ARG A 127 8.12 -21.54 2.37
C ARG A 127 7.35 -21.01 1.17
N ALA A 128 6.84 -21.95 0.36
CA ALA A 128 5.96 -21.61 -0.75
C ALA A 128 4.92 -22.73 -1.00
N TYR A 129 3.82 -22.32 -1.62
CA TYR A 129 2.87 -23.22 -2.23
C TYR A 129 2.45 -22.68 -3.61
N PRO A 130 2.66 -23.44 -4.71
CA PRO A 130 3.40 -24.72 -4.80
C PRO A 130 4.84 -24.62 -4.28
N LYS A 131 5.45 -25.76 -3.89
CA LYS A 131 6.76 -25.80 -3.24
C LYS A 131 7.92 -25.22 -4.08
N ASP A 132 7.79 -25.21 -5.39
CA ASP A 132 8.75 -24.71 -6.35
C ASP A 132 8.58 -23.23 -6.67
N LEU A 133 7.51 -22.60 -6.19
CA LEU A 133 7.28 -21.18 -6.37
C LEU A 133 8.38 -20.35 -5.70
N ARG A 134 8.94 -19.42 -6.45
CA ARG A 134 9.99 -18.49 -5.99
C ARG A 134 9.67 -17.09 -6.41
N LEU A 135 9.88 -16.15 -5.50
CA LEU A 135 9.90 -14.73 -5.86
C LEU A 135 11.14 -14.44 -6.69
N SER A 136 10.93 -13.78 -7.81
CA SER A 136 12.06 -13.35 -8.64
C SER A 136 12.85 -12.29 -7.90
N PRO A 137 14.18 -12.45 -7.70
CA PRO A 137 15.02 -11.37 -7.20
C PRO A 137 15.16 -10.23 -8.21
N LYS A 138 14.75 -10.46 -9.46
CA LYS A 138 14.76 -9.47 -10.55
C LYS A 138 13.38 -8.85 -10.70
N TYR A 139 12.90 -8.21 -9.64
CA TYR A 139 11.68 -7.44 -9.75
C TYR A 139 11.98 -6.11 -10.45
N LYS A 140 11.32 -5.86 -11.58
CA LYS A 140 11.31 -4.60 -12.30
C LYS A 140 9.86 -4.16 -12.40
N GLY A 141 9.45 -3.22 -11.56
CA GLY A 141 8.07 -2.76 -11.54
C GLY A 141 7.96 -1.29 -11.13
N PRO A 142 6.75 -0.74 -11.19
CA PRO A 142 6.50 0.67 -10.90
C PRO A 142 6.98 1.10 -9.52
N VAL A 143 6.76 0.31 -8.47
CA VAL A 143 7.12 0.65 -7.08
C VAL A 143 8.62 0.92 -6.93
N THR A 144 9.48 0.00 -7.38
CA THR A 144 10.94 0.16 -7.25
C THR A 144 11.48 1.26 -8.14
N THR A 145 10.96 1.36 -9.37
CA THR A 145 11.37 2.39 -10.33
C THR A 145 11.00 3.77 -9.83
N SER A 146 9.79 3.96 -9.31
CA SER A 146 9.35 5.24 -8.76
C SER A 146 10.19 5.65 -7.54
N PHE A 147 10.50 4.73 -6.65
CA PHE A 147 11.31 5.03 -5.45
C PHE A 147 12.66 5.63 -5.82
N VAL A 148 13.38 5.01 -6.74
CA VAL A 148 14.69 5.49 -7.18
C VAL A 148 14.59 6.87 -7.84
N LYS A 149 13.62 7.08 -8.74
CA LYS A 149 13.41 8.37 -9.40
C LYS A 149 12.98 9.46 -8.43
N THR A 150 12.20 9.13 -7.41
CA THR A 150 11.82 10.08 -6.37
C THR A 150 13.01 10.52 -5.52
N VAL A 151 13.93 9.61 -5.21
CA VAL A 151 15.20 9.99 -4.54
C VAL A 151 16.02 10.93 -5.43
N ALA A 152 16.11 10.65 -6.73
CA ALA A 152 16.78 11.54 -7.68
C ALA A 152 16.09 12.92 -7.75
N LEU A 153 14.77 12.97 -7.80
CA LEU A 153 13.98 14.20 -7.76
C LEU A 153 14.25 15.00 -6.48
N LEU A 154 14.30 14.34 -5.34
CA LEU A 154 14.61 14.98 -4.06
C LEU A 154 15.97 15.68 -4.09
N ILE A 155 17.00 15.03 -4.65
CA ILE A 155 18.33 15.63 -4.84
C ILE A 155 18.24 16.87 -5.74
N GLN A 156 17.51 16.78 -6.87
CA GLN A 156 17.34 17.90 -7.79
C GLN A 156 16.54 19.06 -7.18
N SER A 157 15.56 18.78 -6.31
CA SER A 157 14.81 19.80 -5.59
C SER A 157 15.71 20.62 -4.65
N PHE A 158 16.68 19.98 -3.99
CA PHE A 158 17.69 20.69 -3.18
C PHE A 158 18.64 21.54 -4.01
N ILE A 159 18.90 21.17 -5.27
CA ILE A 159 19.72 21.97 -6.20
C ILE A 159 18.94 23.17 -6.73
N GLY A 160 17.59 23.18 -6.63
CA GLY A 160 16.74 24.30 -6.94
C GLY A 160 16.14 24.26 -8.35
N CYS A 161 15.83 23.08 -8.92
CA CYS A 161 15.05 23.00 -10.16
C CYS A 161 13.64 23.59 -9.98
N LYS A 162 13.05 24.12 -11.06
CA LYS A 162 11.68 24.69 -11.05
C LYS A 162 10.61 23.62 -11.16
N GLY A 163 10.88 22.58 -11.90
CA GLY A 163 9.99 21.47 -12.16
C GLY A 163 10.73 20.23 -12.63
N ALA A 164 10.04 19.12 -12.72
CA ALA A 164 10.64 17.86 -13.15
C ALA A 164 9.71 17.04 -14.04
N ILE A 165 10.27 16.36 -15.02
CA ILE A 165 9.61 15.36 -15.85
C ILE A 165 10.30 14.01 -15.57
N LEU A 166 9.53 13.03 -15.11
CA LEU A 166 10.01 11.69 -14.82
C LEU A 166 9.50 10.76 -15.90
N ILE A 167 10.39 10.02 -16.54
CA ILE A 167 10.03 9.11 -17.64
C ILE A 167 10.02 7.68 -17.12
N TRP A 168 8.91 6.98 -17.27
CA TRP A 168 8.86 5.53 -17.11
C TRP A 168 9.69 4.87 -18.23
N GLN A 169 10.49 3.87 -17.91
CA GLN A 169 11.33 3.20 -18.90
C GLN A 169 11.32 1.70 -18.72
N GLY A 170 11.16 0.99 -19.85
CA GLY A 170 11.15 -0.46 -19.94
C GLY A 170 9.95 -1.10 -19.25
N MET A 171 8.82 -0.41 -19.25
CA MET A 171 7.49 -0.85 -18.86
C MET A 171 6.52 -0.36 -19.90
N SER A 172 5.45 -1.15 -20.20
CA SER A 172 4.43 -0.73 -21.13
C SER A 172 3.73 0.55 -20.67
N ASP A 173 3.23 1.32 -21.63
CA ASP A 173 2.50 2.55 -21.36
C ASP A 173 1.26 2.28 -20.48
N GLU A 174 0.58 1.16 -20.71
CA GLU A 174 -0.59 0.73 -19.97
C GLU A 174 -0.28 0.38 -18.50
N MET A 175 0.85 -0.26 -18.21
CA MET A 175 1.28 -0.58 -16.83
C MET A 175 1.50 0.67 -15.98
N VAL A 176 1.93 1.77 -16.59
CA VAL A 176 2.36 2.96 -15.87
C VAL A 176 1.35 4.11 -15.89
N GLU A 177 0.28 4.00 -16.66
CA GLU A 177 -0.79 4.98 -16.70
C GLU A 177 -1.49 5.06 -15.34
N GLY A 178 -1.68 6.26 -14.81
CA GLY A 178 -2.39 6.48 -13.54
C GLY A 178 -1.64 6.07 -12.27
N GLN A 179 -0.38 5.65 -12.33
CA GLN A 179 0.38 5.25 -11.15
C GLN A 179 0.50 6.39 -10.13
N TYR A 180 -0.02 6.19 -8.93
CA TYR A 180 0.10 7.11 -7.80
C TYR A 180 1.35 6.78 -6.97
N LEU A 181 2.52 6.95 -7.58
CA LEU A 181 3.83 6.63 -7.01
C LEU A 181 4.80 7.81 -7.21
N ASN A 182 5.70 8.13 -6.30
CA ASN A 182 5.90 7.53 -4.99
C ASN A 182 5.25 8.40 -3.91
N PHE A 183 4.55 7.81 -2.95
CA PHE A 183 3.84 8.51 -1.87
C PHE A 183 4.52 8.39 -0.50
N ILE A 184 5.60 7.59 -0.38
CA ILE A 184 6.25 7.28 0.91
C ILE A 184 7.23 8.35 1.39
N LEU A 185 7.59 9.32 0.53
CA LEU A 185 8.48 10.41 0.89
C LEU A 185 7.71 11.68 1.25
N GLY A 186 8.41 12.62 1.90
CA GLY A 186 7.84 13.88 2.34
C GLY A 186 7.41 14.79 1.18
N TYR A 187 6.73 15.88 1.52
CA TYR A 187 6.34 16.91 0.57
C TYR A 187 7.58 17.61 -0.03
N MET A 188 7.70 17.59 -1.37
CA MET A 188 8.91 18.08 -2.05
C MET A 188 8.83 19.52 -2.51
N GLY A 189 7.63 20.04 -2.77
CA GLY A 189 7.43 21.44 -3.17
C GLY A 189 7.84 21.79 -4.60
N VAL A 190 8.40 20.87 -5.38
CA VAL A 190 8.74 21.03 -6.79
C VAL A 190 7.71 20.30 -7.64
N PRO A 191 6.96 20.95 -8.55
CA PRO A 191 6.00 20.27 -9.40
C PRO A 191 6.69 19.24 -10.30
N ALA A 192 6.13 18.04 -10.34
CA ALA A 192 6.71 16.93 -11.09
C ALA A 192 5.63 16.06 -11.74
N LEU A 193 5.86 15.72 -13.02
CA LEU A 193 4.96 14.90 -13.83
C LEU A 193 5.66 13.62 -14.27
N TRP A 194 4.91 12.54 -14.32
CA TRP A 194 5.31 11.29 -14.95
C TRP A 194 4.80 11.23 -16.39
N VAL A 195 5.64 10.75 -17.28
CA VAL A 195 5.27 10.40 -18.66
C VAL A 195 5.67 8.94 -18.92
N ASN A 196 4.91 8.24 -19.79
CA ASN A 196 5.25 6.89 -20.21
C ASN A 196 6.48 6.89 -21.15
N GLU A 197 6.93 5.72 -21.59
CA GLU A 197 8.13 5.62 -22.42
C GLU A 197 7.92 6.24 -23.80
N THR A 198 6.77 5.99 -24.43
CA THR A 198 6.41 6.54 -25.75
C THR A 198 6.40 8.08 -25.77
N GLU A 199 5.76 8.69 -24.79
CA GLU A 199 5.73 10.17 -24.65
C GLU A 199 7.11 10.70 -24.19
N GLY A 200 7.82 9.92 -23.42
CA GLY A 200 9.17 10.23 -22.96
C GLY A 200 10.19 10.38 -24.10
N GLU A 201 10.02 9.66 -25.21
CA GLU A 201 10.87 9.83 -26.39
C GLU A 201 10.76 11.24 -26.98
N LYS A 202 9.55 11.83 -27.00
CA LYS A 202 9.37 13.23 -27.43
C LYS A 202 10.13 14.19 -26.51
N VAL A 203 10.04 13.96 -25.18
CA VAL A 203 10.75 14.77 -24.18
C VAL A 203 12.26 14.65 -24.32
N LEU A 204 12.78 13.44 -24.56
CA LEU A 204 14.21 13.21 -24.76
C LEU A 204 14.75 13.88 -26.01
N LYS A 205 13.97 13.86 -27.12
CA LYS A 205 14.32 14.56 -28.35
C LYS A 205 14.38 16.08 -28.15
N ALA A 206 13.39 16.65 -27.44
CA ALA A 206 13.36 18.07 -27.09
C ALA A 206 14.55 18.45 -26.17
N LEU A 207 14.90 17.57 -25.23
CA LEU A 207 16.08 17.74 -24.36
C LEU A 207 17.39 17.78 -25.16
N GLU A 208 17.57 16.89 -26.13
CA GLU A 208 18.75 16.85 -27.03
C GLU A 208 18.88 18.13 -27.85
N ASN A 209 17.75 18.66 -28.32
CA ASN A 209 17.65 19.92 -29.06
C ASN A 209 17.79 21.17 -28.18
N LYS A 210 17.91 21.02 -26.84
CA LYS A 210 17.95 22.11 -25.85
C LYS A 210 16.73 23.04 -25.88
N GLU A 211 15.57 22.45 -26.15
CA GLU A 211 14.27 23.12 -26.23
C GLU A 211 13.73 23.43 -24.83
N THR A 212 12.62 24.16 -24.78
CA THR A 212 11.91 24.47 -23.53
C THR A 212 10.62 23.69 -23.41
N ALA A 213 10.10 23.63 -22.20
CA ALA A 213 8.77 23.05 -21.94
C ALA A 213 7.98 23.92 -20.98
N THR A 214 6.66 23.82 -21.07
CA THR A 214 5.74 24.33 -20.04
C THR A 214 5.10 23.14 -19.34
N LEU A 215 5.31 23.06 -18.03
CA LEU A 215 4.76 22.05 -17.14
C LEU A 215 3.68 22.68 -16.27
N THR A 216 2.46 22.18 -16.36
CA THR A 216 1.32 22.58 -15.52
C THR A 216 0.92 21.44 -14.61
N LEU A 217 0.87 21.71 -13.32
CA LEU A 217 0.35 20.81 -12.30
C LEU A 217 -0.50 21.62 -11.33
N GLU A 218 -1.78 21.78 -11.69
CA GLU A 218 -2.73 22.41 -10.79
C GLU A 218 -3.15 21.45 -9.69
N GLY A 219 -3.39 21.98 -8.51
CA GLY A 219 -3.79 21.15 -7.39
C GLY A 219 -4.19 21.96 -6.17
N THR A 220 -4.71 21.26 -5.19
CA THR A 220 -5.10 21.81 -3.91
C THR A 220 -4.15 21.38 -2.81
N ILE A 221 -3.88 22.30 -1.87
CA ILE A 221 -3.10 22.04 -0.66
C ILE A 221 -3.95 22.40 0.54
N GLU A 222 -4.53 21.40 1.17
CA GLU A 222 -5.32 21.57 2.40
C GLU A 222 -4.42 21.42 3.63
N LYS A 223 -4.13 22.54 4.30
CA LYS A 223 -3.16 22.58 5.43
C LYS A 223 -3.62 21.84 6.69
N LYS A 224 -4.91 21.60 6.85
CA LYS A 224 -5.52 21.01 8.05
C LYS A 224 -6.53 19.92 7.73
N ALA A 225 -6.26 19.14 6.69
CA ALA A 225 -7.03 17.94 6.39
C ALA A 225 -7.02 16.98 7.56
N LYS A 226 -8.04 16.16 7.67
CA LYS A 226 -8.15 15.15 8.74
C LYS A 226 -8.05 13.77 8.11
N GLY A 227 -7.21 12.91 8.71
CA GLY A 227 -7.25 11.46 8.52
C GLY A 227 -7.74 10.82 9.82
N GLU A 228 -8.57 9.82 9.72
CA GLU A 228 -9.15 9.11 10.85
C GLU A 228 -8.76 7.64 10.80
N SER A 229 -7.96 7.18 11.77
CA SER A 229 -7.83 5.77 12.09
C SER A 229 -8.84 5.42 13.19
N PHE A 230 -9.32 4.18 13.22
CA PHE A 230 -10.22 3.76 14.27
C PHE A 230 -10.04 2.27 14.59
N CYS A 231 -10.56 1.84 15.74
CA CYS A 231 -10.62 0.43 16.08
C CYS A 231 -12.01 0.05 16.58
N ALA A 232 -12.32 -1.26 16.47
CA ALA A 232 -13.48 -1.89 17.08
C ALA A 232 -13.05 -3.15 17.82
N ILE A 233 -13.73 -3.47 18.92
CA ILE A 233 -13.38 -4.60 19.78
C ILE A 233 -14.51 -5.64 19.72
N VAL A 234 -14.15 -6.87 19.34
CA VAL A 234 -15.00 -8.05 19.47
C VAL A 234 -14.57 -8.79 20.74
N PRO A 235 -15.40 -8.78 21.81
CA PRO A 235 -15.01 -9.39 23.08
C PRO A 235 -14.86 -10.91 22.98
N GLY A 236 -13.73 -11.42 23.45
CA GLY A 236 -13.47 -12.85 23.60
C GLY A 236 -13.99 -13.41 24.92
N LYS A 237 -13.68 -14.69 25.16
CA LYS A 237 -13.87 -15.34 26.48
C LYS A 237 -12.79 -14.87 27.47
N LYS A 238 -11.58 -14.56 26.98
CA LYS A 238 -10.46 -13.98 27.72
C LYS A 238 -10.36 -12.50 27.41
N ASP A 239 -10.42 -11.66 28.42
CA ASP A 239 -10.43 -10.21 28.32
C ASP A 239 -9.04 -9.55 28.43
N LYS A 240 -8.04 -10.30 28.96
CA LYS A 240 -6.67 -9.80 29.16
C LYS A 240 -5.70 -10.13 28.04
N GLU A 241 -6.06 -11.04 27.14
CA GLU A 241 -5.30 -11.39 25.95
C GLU A 241 -6.08 -11.01 24.69
N ALA A 242 -5.39 -10.47 23.70
CA ALA A 242 -6.02 -10.11 22.44
C ALA A 242 -5.17 -10.51 21.22
N ILE A 243 -5.84 -10.52 20.06
CA ILE A 243 -5.24 -10.57 18.73
C ILE A 243 -5.59 -9.25 18.06
N ILE A 244 -4.61 -8.55 17.49
CA ILE A 244 -4.86 -7.42 16.58
C ILE A 244 -5.10 -7.98 15.18
N ILE A 245 -6.15 -7.46 14.52
CA ILE A 245 -6.40 -7.67 13.10
C ILE A 245 -6.41 -6.28 12.48
N ASN A 246 -5.50 -6.00 11.55
CA ASN A 246 -5.33 -4.66 11.01
C ASN A 246 -5.27 -4.59 9.49
N THR A 247 -5.59 -3.43 8.97
CA THR A 247 -5.48 -3.02 7.58
C THR A 247 -5.47 -1.50 7.50
N HIS A 248 -5.22 -0.94 6.31
CA HIS A 248 -5.46 0.48 6.04
C HIS A 248 -6.79 0.70 5.30
N THR A 249 -7.24 1.95 5.23
CA THR A 249 -8.53 2.36 4.65
C THR A 249 -8.39 3.36 3.52
N ASP A 250 -7.19 3.81 3.27
CA ASP A 250 -6.87 4.74 2.19
C ASP A 250 -6.13 3.99 1.08
N GLY A 251 -6.53 4.25 -0.17
CA GLY A 251 -5.98 3.57 -1.34
C GLY A 251 -6.44 4.18 -2.66
N THR A 252 -6.02 3.58 -3.74
CA THR A 252 -6.21 4.06 -5.10
C THR A 252 -7.30 3.34 -5.88
N ASN A 253 -7.52 2.05 -5.60
CA ASN A 253 -8.38 1.18 -6.42
C ASN A 253 -9.03 0.05 -5.61
N CYS A 254 -9.59 -0.94 -6.29
CA CYS A 254 -10.39 -1.98 -5.64
C CYS A 254 -9.58 -2.99 -4.83
N VAL A 255 -8.28 -3.14 -5.07
CA VAL A 255 -7.47 -4.15 -4.36
C VAL A 255 -6.62 -3.56 -3.25
N GLU A 256 -6.30 -2.27 -3.31
CA GLU A 256 -5.35 -1.64 -2.40
C GLU A 256 -5.84 -1.64 -0.95
N GLU A 257 -7.07 -1.20 -0.67
CA GLU A 257 -7.59 -1.10 0.69
C GLU A 257 -8.77 -2.03 0.98
N ASN A 258 -9.00 -3.05 0.14
CA ASN A 258 -10.12 -3.97 0.31
C ASN A 258 -9.98 -4.93 1.51
N GLY A 259 -8.83 -4.96 2.16
CA GLY A 259 -8.66 -5.64 3.44
C GLY A 259 -9.71 -5.21 4.47
N ALA A 260 -10.16 -3.95 4.42
CA ALA A 260 -11.25 -3.45 5.27
C ALA A 260 -12.59 -4.17 5.02
N VAL A 261 -12.88 -4.53 3.78
CA VAL A 261 -14.07 -5.35 3.42
C VAL A 261 -13.92 -6.76 3.98
N GLY A 262 -12.75 -7.39 3.79
CA GLY A 262 -12.45 -8.69 4.40
C GLY A 262 -12.62 -8.67 5.92
N MET A 263 -12.13 -7.62 6.58
CA MET A 263 -12.27 -7.46 8.04
C MET A 263 -13.73 -7.30 8.49
N LEU A 264 -14.61 -6.66 7.71
CA LEU A 264 -16.05 -6.63 8.03
C LEU A 264 -16.66 -8.04 8.01
N GLU A 265 -16.30 -8.88 7.04
CA GLU A 265 -16.77 -10.27 6.99
C GLU A 265 -16.21 -11.09 8.17
N MET A 266 -14.94 -10.91 8.53
CA MET A 266 -14.35 -11.52 9.72
C MET A 266 -15.12 -11.11 10.99
N MET A 267 -15.47 -9.83 11.13
CA MET A 267 -16.29 -9.34 12.27
C MET A 267 -17.69 -9.97 12.29
N ARG A 268 -18.34 -10.14 11.13
CA ARG A 268 -19.63 -10.84 11.01
C ARG A 268 -19.54 -12.30 11.47
N TYR A 269 -18.46 -12.98 11.11
CA TYR A 269 -18.18 -14.34 11.55
C TYR A 269 -17.99 -14.41 13.07
N PHE A 270 -17.09 -13.60 13.63
CA PHE A 270 -16.77 -13.64 15.07
C PHE A 270 -17.87 -13.06 15.97
N LYS A 271 -18.80 -12.27 15.42
CA LYS A 271 -20.04 -11.93 16.13
C LYS A 271 -20.90 -13.17 16.41
N LYS A 272 -20.94 -14.13 15.48
CA LYS A 272 -21.69 -15.39 15.61
C LYS A 272 -20.88 -16.47 16.36
N HIS A 273 -19.57 -16.43 16.24
CA HIS A 273 -18.64 -17.43 16.78
C HIS A 273 -17.68 -16.75 17.77
N LYS A 274 -18.11 -16.65 19.03
CA LYS A 274 -17.37 -15.91 20.05
C LYS A 274 -15.94 -16.44 20.16
N PRO A 275 -14.89 -15.62 19.90
CA PRO A 275 -13.52 -16.05 19.93
C PRO A 275 -13.03 -16.34 21.36
N GLU A 276 -11.96 -17.10 21.50
CA GLU A 276 -11.32 -17.37 22.79
C GLU A 276 -10.65 -16.12 23.36
N ARG A 277 -9.93 -15.36 22.53
CA ARG A 277 -9.32 -14.07 22.89
C ARG A 277 -10.12 -12.91 22.32
N THR A 278 -10.02 -11.78 22.98
CA THR A 278 -10.52 -10.51 22.43
C THR A 278 -9.86 -10.21 21.08
N LEU A 279 -10.65 -9.81 20.08
CA LEU A 279 -10.14 -9.37 18.80
C LEU A 279 -10.24 -7.85 18.71
N ILE A 280 -9.13 -7.20 18.35
CA ILE A 280 -9.06 -5.76 18.16
C ILE A 280 -8.87 -5.51 16.67
N PHE A 281 -9.94 -5.09 16.01
CA PHE A 281 -9.93 -4.72 14.60
C PHE A 281 -9.48 -3.28 14.46
N VAL A 282 -8.36 -3.06 13.78
CA VAL A 282 -7.72 -1.75 13.61
C VAL A 282 -7.74 -1.36 12.15
N PHE A 283 -8.39 -0.25 11.87
CA PHE A 283 -8.53 0.34 10.54
C PHE A 283 -7.71 1.63 10.54
N THR A 284 -6.53 1.61 9.92
CA THR A 284 -5.64 2.77 9.90
C THR A 284 -5.86 3.61 8.65
N THR A 285 -5.56 4.89 8.75
CA THR A 285 -5.49 5.84 7.64
C THR A 285 -4.11 6.46 7.64
N GLY A 286 -3.55 6.70 6.45
CA GLY A 286 -2.24 7.32 6.28
C GLY A 286 -1.22 6.42 5.62
N HIS A 287 -1.62 5.28 5.07
CA HIS A 287 -0.76 4.43 4.26
C HIS A 287 -0.21 5.20 3.05
N PHE A 288 -1.07 5.97 2.38
CA PHE A 288 -0.67 6.89 1.30
C PHE A 288 -0.08 8.22 1.79
N ARG A 289 0.18 8.34 3.09
CA ARG A 289 0.85 9.50 3.71
C ARG A 289 1.70 9.10 4.92
N ILE A 290 2.47 8.07 4.81
CA ILE A 290 3.34 7.52 5.87
C ILE A 290 4.12 8.57 6.64
N PRO A 291 4.77 9.59 6.01
CA PRO A 291 5.56 10.57 6.76
C PRO A 291 4.79 11.35 7.84
N ASP A 292 3.46 11.53 7.64
CA ASP A 292 2.62 12.22 8.62
C ASP A 292 1.93 11.25 9.61
N PHE A 293 1.80 9.97 9.25
CA PHE A 293 1.00 8.99 9.99
C PHE A 293 1.81 7.86 10.63
N SER A 294 3.12 7.86 10.50
CA SER A 294 3.97 6.88 11.20
C SER A 294 4.48 7.42 12.53
N HIS A 295 4.66 6.49 13.48
CA HIS A 295 5.45 6.69 14.69
C HIS A 295 6.63 5.72 14.66
N LYS A 296 7.84 6.22 14.65
CA LYS A 296 9.03 5.40 14.40
C LYS A 296 9.31 4.42 15.54
N HIS A 297 9.09 3.14 15.28
CA HIS A 297 9.57 2.01 16.09
C HIS A 297 10.72 1.26 15.41
N GLY A 298 11.03 1.60 14.16
CA GLY A 298 12.11 1.08 13.33
C GLY A 298 12.58 2.13 12.33
N ILE A 299 13.39 1.73 11.34
CA ILE A 299 13.91 2.64 10.30
C ILE A 299 12.78 3.09 9.38
N VAL A 300 11.93 2.15 8.99
CA VAL A 300 10.71 2.37 8.23
C VAL A 300 9.55 1.83 9.07
N ASP A 301 8.46 2.56 9.14
CA ASP A 301 7.27 2.13 9.86
C ASP A 301 6.01 2.60 9.14
N GLN A 302 4.93 1.83 9.26
CA GLN A 302 3.67 2.06 8.57
C GLN A 302 2.68 2.86 9.44
N SER A 303 1.49 3.16 8.91
CA SER A 303 0.49 3.99 9.60
C SER A 303 -0.05 3.36 10.89
N THR A 304 -0.09 2.04 10.98
CA THR A 304 -0.46 1.31 12.21
C THR A 304 0.45 1.67 13.40
N SER A 305 1.69 2.08 13.15
CA SER A 305 2.61 2.47 14.23
C SER A 305 2.13 3.69 15.05
N LEU A 306 1.51 4.65 14.39
CA LEU A 306 0.91 5.81 15.06
C LEU A 306 -0.28 5.37 15.93
N TRP A 307 -1.13 4.48 15.42
CA TRP A 307 -2.24 3.94 16.20
C TRP A 307 -1.74 3.17 17.43
N LEU A 308 -0.72 2.30 17.27
CA LEU A 308 -0.08 1.58 18.38
C LEU A 308 0.48 2.55 19.43
N HIS A 309 1.16 3.61 18.99
CA HIS A 309 1.70 4.64 19.90
C HIS A 309 0.60 5.29 20.75
N ASN A 310 -0.53 5.64 20.13
CA ASN A 310 -1.63 6.36 20.78
C ASN A 310 -2.51 5.44 21.65
N ASN A 311 -2.50 4.13 21.41
CA ASN A 311 -3.43 3.19 22.03
C ASN A 311 -2.75 2.08 22.86
N LYS A 312 -1.64 2.36 23.52
CA LYS A 312 -0.82 1.39 24.30
C LYS A 312 -1.63 0.53 25.26
N ALA A 313 -2.67 1.10 25.88
CA ALA A 313 -3.53 0.36 26.80
C ALA A 313 -4.26 -0.83 26.18
N LEU A 314 -4.40 -0.84 24.85
CA LEU A 314 -5.09 -1.91 24.13
C LEU A 314 -4.15 -3.06 23.70
N TRP A 315 -2.80 -2.93 23.88
CA TRP A 315 -1.94 -3.95 23.30
C TRP A 315 -0.65 -4.28 24.07
N ASP A 316 -0.04 -3.37 24.82
CA ASP A 316 1.35 -3.51 25.30
C ASP A 316 1.50 -4.41 26.54
N GLY A 317 0.40 -4.85 27.15
CA GLY A 317 0.38 -5.76 28.30
C GLY A 317 0.99 -5.22 29.59
N LYS A 318 1.25 -3.90 29.69
CA LYS A 318 1.85 -3.30 30.89
C LYS A 318 0.80 -2.99 31.95
N GLY A 319 1.03 -3.44 33.16
CA GLY A 319 0.10 -3.22 34.28
C GLY A 319 -1.29 -3.80 34.02
N LYS A 320 -2.30 -2.94 33.84
CA LYS A 320 -3.68 -3.35 33.55
C LYS A 320 -4.02 -3.39 32.04
N HIS A 321 -3.06 -3.09 31.19
CA HIS A 321 -3.28 -3.06 29.74
C HIS A 321 -3.57 -4.46 29.18
N ILE A 322 -4.32 -4.53 28.09
CA ILE A 322 -4.53 -5.77 27.34
C ILE A 322 -3.20 -6.18 26.72
N LYS A 323 -2.89 -7.48 26.77
CA LYS A 323 -1.72 -8.06 26.13
C LYS A 323 -2.09 -8.62 24.79
N VAL A 324 -1.60 -8.02 23.71
CA VAL A 324 -1.69 -8.62 22.38
C VAL A 324 -0.65 -9.73 22.26
N VAL A 325 -1.09 -10.89 21.82
CA VAL A 325 -0.24 -12.11 21.71
C VAL A 325 0.09 -12.47 20.27
N ALA A 326 -0.67 -11.95 19.31
CA ALA A 326 -0.46 -12.14 17.88
C ALA A 326 -1.11 -11.01 17.06
N GLY A 327 -0.63 -10.85 15.83
CA GLY A 327 -1.17 -9.96 14.84
C GLY A 327 -1.61 -10.68 13.56
N VAL A 328 -2.59 -10.11 12.87
CA VAL A 328 -3.06 -10.57 11.56
C VAL A 328 -3.30 -9.34 10.70
N THR A 329 -2.55 -9.18 9.62
CA THR A 329 -2.71 -8.07 8.68
C THR A 329 -3.36 -8.57 7.40
N VAL A 330 -4.46 -7.93 7.01
CA VAL A 330 -5.27 -8.31 5.86
C VAL A 330 -5.24 -7.17 4.85
N GLU A 331 -4.53 -7.36 3.74
CA GLU A 331 -4.38 -6.36 2.68
C GLU A 331 -4.45 -7.02 1.30
N HIS A 332 -4.86 -6.27 0.28
CA HIS A 332 -4.74 -6.61 -1.12
C HIS A 332 -5.36 -7.98 -1.49
N LEU A 333 -6.64 -8.17 -1.11
CA LEU A 333 -7.36 -9.40 -1.39
C LEU A 333 -7.76 -9.49 -2.87
N GLY A 334 -7.75 -10.71 -3.42
CA GLY A 334 -8.28 -11.01 -4.74
C GLY A 334 -7.42 -10.51 -5.90
N CYS A 335 -6.13 -10.27 -5.71
CA CYS A 335 -5.24 -9.83 -6.78
C CYS A 335 -5.02 -10.91 -7.83
N THR A 336 -5.13 -10.53 -9.12
CA THR A 336 -4.72 -11.35 -10.26
C THR A 336 -3.35 -10.93 -10.77
N GLU A 337 -2.57 -11.87 -11.33
CA GLU A 337 -1.23 -11.55 -11.84
C GLU A 337 -1.31 -10.95 -13.25
N TRP A 338 -0.76 -9.75 -13.39
CA TRP A 338 -0.60 -9.05 -14.67
C TRP A 338 0.86 -8.74 -14.90
N LYS A 339 1.33 -8.92 -16.13
CA LYS A 339 2.73 -8.70 -16.50
C LYS A 339 2.84 -8.11 -17.89
N ASP A 340 3.90 -7.36 -18.12
CA ASP A 340 4.37 -7.05 -19.47
C ASP A 340 4.89 -8.30 -20.15
N VAL A 341 4.23 -8.70 -21.21
CA VAL A 341 4.66 -9.81 -22.07
C VAL A 341 4.84 -9.27 -23.47
N ASN A 342 6.09 -9.13 -23.91
CA ASN A 342 6.45 -8.58 -25.23
C ASN A 342 5.85 -7.18 -25.49
N GLY A 343 5.81 -6.31 -24.48
CA GLY A 343 5.30 -4.96 -24.59
C GLY A 343 3.77 -4.83 -24.46
N VAL A 344 3.07 -5.92 -24.14
CA VAL A 344 1.63 -5.92 -23.88
C VAL A 344 1.38 -6.26 -22.40
N TYR A 345 0.69 -5.39 -21.68
CA TYR A 345 0.29 -5.64 -20.31
C TYR A 345 -0.96 -6.50 -20.28
N GLN A 346 -0.85 -7.72 -19.75
CA GLN A 346 -1.93 -8.70 -19.80
C GLN A 346 -1.97 -9.60 -18.55
N GLN A 347 -3.12 -10.17 -18.28
CA GLN A 347 -3.28 -11.15 -17.22
C GLN A 347 -2.50 -12.44 -17.57
N THR A 348 -1.58 -12.82 -16.71
CA THR A 348 -0.76 -14.03 -16.86
C THR A 348 -1.21 -15.17 -15.94
N ASN A 349 -1.92 -14.85 -14.85
CA ASN A 349 -2.47 -15.85 -13.96
C ASN A 349 -3.72 -15.29 -13.23
N PRO A 350 -4.76 -16.11 -12.97
CA PRO A 350 -5.93 -15.68 -12.20
C PRO A 350 -5.65 -15.45 -10.70
N VAL A 351 -4.45 -15.79 -10.23
CA VAL A 351 -4.00 -15.60 -8.84
C VAL A 351 -2.60 -14.99 -8.87
N ASP A 352 -2.42 -13.79 -8.36
CA ASP A 352 -1.08 -13.24 -8.13
C ASP A 352 -0.39 -13.96 -6.97
N VAL A 353 0.93 -13.84 -6.88
CA VAL A 353 1.68 -14.46 -5.79
C VAL A 353 1.36 -13.73 -4.49
N GLU A 354 0.68 -14.43 -3.61
CA GLU A 354 0.44 -13.97 -2.24
C GLU A 354 1.77 -13.91 -1.48
N VAL A 355 2.24 -12.71 -1.21
CA VAL A 355 3.42 -12.49 -0.35
C VAL A 355 2.92 -12.35 1.08
N VAL A 356 3.38 -13.23 1.97
CA VAL A 356 2.94 -13.27 3.36
C VAL A 356 4.15 -13.22 4.29
N TYR A 357 4.25 -12.17 5.06
CA TYR A 357 5.22 -12.15 6.15
C TYR A 357 4.71 -12.96 7.33
N THR A 358 5.59 -13.77 7.93
CA THR A 358 5.28 -14.56 9.10
C THR A 358 6.30 -14.27 10.19
N GLY A 359 5.86 -13.71 11.31
CA GLY A 359 6.71 -13.19 12.38
C GLY A 359 7.60 -14.22 13.06
N ASN A 360 7.29 -15.50 12.91
CA ASN A 360 8.13 -16.63 13.34
C ASN A 360 7.65 -17.95 12.70
N LYS A 361 8.39 -19.05 12.98
CA LYS A 361 8.04 -20.36 12.44
C LYS A 361 6.65 -20.85 12.86
N VAL A 362 6.17 -20.52 14.06
CA VAL A 362 4.84 -20.95 14.52
C VAL A 362 3.75 -20.26 13.69
N MET A 363 3.91 -18.96 13.39
CA MET A 363 3.01 -18.21 12.51
C MET A 363 3.03 -18.78 11.09
N ASP A 364 4.21 -19.18 10.59
CA ASP A 364 4.35 -19.83 9.30
C ASP A 364 3.59 -21.16 9.24
N ASP A 365 3.74 -22.00 10.27
CA ASP A 365 3.03 -23.28 10.37
C ASP A 365 1.51 -23.09 10.48
N ILE A 366 1.03 -22.07 11.21
CA ILE A 366 -0.40 -21.69 11.29
C ILE A 366 -0.92 -21.27 9.92
N TYR A 367 -0.19 -20.41 9.20
CA TYR A 367 -0.62 -19.98 7.87
C TYR A 367 -0.72 -21.15 6.88
N PHE A 368 0.31 -22.02 6.86
CA PHE A 368 0.28 -23.21 5.99
C PHE A 368 -0.79 -24.25 6.38
N GLU A 369 -1.21 -24.29 7.63
CA GLU A 369 -2.37 -25.09 8.05
C GLU A 369 -3.68 -24.41 7.59
N ALA A 370 -3.74 -23.08 7.65
CA ALA A 370 -4.94 -22.33 7.26
C ALA A 370 -5.25 -22.42 5.76
N ILE A 371 -4.23 -22.43 4.90
CA ILE A 371 -4.43 -22.49 3.44
C ILE A 371 -4.79 -23.88 2.92
N LYS A 372 -4.74 -24.93 3.77
CA LYS A 372 -5.11 -26.29 3.34
C LYS A 372 -6.56 -26.33 2.86
N GLY A 373 -6.74 -26.87 1.67
CA GLY A 373 -8.06 -27.02 1.04
C GLY A 373 -8.51 -25.82 0.18
N ARG A 374 -7.73 -24.73 0.12
CA ARG A 374 -7.98 -23.65 -0.84
C ARG A 374 -7.90 -24.16 -2.27
N LYS A 375 -8.81 -23.68 -3.10
CA LYS A 375 -8.84 -23.99 -4.55
C LYS A 375 -7.88 -23.10 -5.34
N GLN A 376 -7.76 -21.85 -4.92
CA GLN A 376 -6.92 -20.83 -5.53
C GLN A 376 -5.84 -20.41 -4.55
N CYS A 377 -4.62 -20.87 -4.74
CA CYS A 377 -3.51 -20.52 -3.84
C CYS A 377 -2.16 -20.57 -4.57
N ARG A 378 -1.50 -19.42 -4.58
CA ARG A 378 -0.08 -19.26 -4.97
C ARG A 378 0.55 -18.35 -3.93
N THR A 379 1.26 -18.91 -2.96
CA THR A 379 1.75 -18.13 -1.83
C THR A 379 3.22 -18.37 -1.52
N VAL A 380 3.87 -17.32 -1.07
CA VAL A 380 5.25 -17.36 -0.56
C VAL A 380 5.26 -16.70 0.81
N THR A 381 5.78 -17.41 1.82
CA THR A 381 6.02 -16.79 3.13
C THR A 381 7.45 -16.28 3.25
N LEU A 382 7.60 -15.13 3.88
CA LEU A 382 8.86 -14.42 4.06
C LEU A 382 9.18 -14.22 5.53
N HIS A 383 10.48 -14.24 5.85
CA HIS A 383 10.96 -13.67 7.10
C HIS A 383 10.77 -12.16 7.10
N PRO A 384 10.12 -11.57 8.09
CA PRO A 384 10.08 -10.13 8.21
C PRO A 384 11.44 -9.59 8.66
N HIS A 385 11.75 -8.37 8.27
CA HIS A 385 12.87 -7.63 8.81
C HIS A 385 12.63 -6.11 8.76
N ASN A 386 13.36 -5.37 9.56
CA ASN A 386 13.11 -3.95 9.80
C ASN A 386 13.31 -3.00 8.60
N LEU A 387 13.88 -3.47 7.49
CA LEU A 387 14.07 -2.66 6.27
C LEU A 387 13.12 -3.05 5.14
N LEU A 388 12.67 -4.31 5.09
CA LEU A 388 11.94 -4.87 3.96
C LEU A 388 10.75 -5.71 4.45
N HIS A 389 9.93 -5.13 5.29
CA HIS A 389 8.62 -5.64 5.60
C HIS A 389 7.62 -4.64 5.03
N PHE A 390 6.96 -4.99 3.93
CA PHE A 390 5.94 -4.14 3.31
C PHE A 390 4.60 -4.31 4.04
N GLY A 391 3.73 -3.29 3.89
CA GLY A 391 2.39 -3.31 4.45
C GLY A 391 2.30 -3.04 5.95
N GLU A 392 1.08 -2.93 6.45
CA GLU A 392 0.77 -2.49 7.82
C GLU A 392 1.21 -3.48 8.91
N GLY A 393 1.51 -4.74 8.55
CA GLY A 393 2.08 -5.72 9.46
C GLY A 393 3.46 -5.36 9.98
N GLN A 394 4.23 -4.55 9.25
CA GLN A 394 5.54 -4.09 9.70
C GLN A 394 5.51 -3.44 11.08
N SER A 395 4.48 -2.67 11.38
CA SER A 395 4.33 -1.99 12.67
C SER A 395 4.15 -2.98 13.83
N LEU A 396 3.46 -4.10 13.60
CA LEU A 396 3.30 -5.16 14.60
C LEU A 396 4.62 -5.88 14.86
N PHE A 397 5.32 -6.24 13.77
CA PHE A 397 6.65 -6.84 13.86
C PHE A 397 7.64 -5.93 14.62
N ASN A 398 7.66 -4.62 14.32
CA ASN A 398 8.58 -3.66 14.93
C ASN A 398 8.39 -3.53 16.45
N VAL A 399 7.19 -3.74 16.98
CA VAL A 399 6.92 -3.75 18.42
C VAL A 399 7.02 -5.14 19.05
N GLY A 400 7.42 -6.16 18.27
CA GLY A 400 7.68 -7.52 18.76
C GLY A 400 6.44 -8.42 18.88
N ILE A 401 5.34 -8.06 18.23
CA ILE A 401 4.14 -8.90 18.13
C ILE A 401 4.34 -9.88 16.97
N PRO A 402 4.31 -11.21 17.19
CA PRO A 402 4.38 -12.17 16.10
C PRO A 402 3.11 -12.10 15.26
N ASP A 403 3.26 -12.01 13.94
CA ASP A 403 2.15 -11.71 13.03
C ASP A 403 2.15 -12.61 11.79
N ILE A 404 1.02 -12.58 11.10
CA ILE A 404 0.83 -13.09 9.74
C ILE A 404 0.27 -11.93 8.92
N ALA A 405 1.04 -11.46 7.94
CA ALA A 405 0.70 -10.27 7.17
C ALA A 405 0.69 -10.57 5.67
N LEU A 406 -0.48 -10.52 5.04
CA LEU A 406 -0.63 -10.60 3.59
C LEU A 406 -0.33 -9.25 2.97
N VAL A 407 0.57 -9.24 2.00
CA VAL A 407 0.91 -8.07 1.19
C VAL A 407 1.18 -8.51 -0.25
N THR A 408 0.12 -8.75 -1.01
CA THR A 408 0.26 -8.98 -2.46
C THR A 408 0.50 -7.63 -3.13
N ALA A 409 1.49 -7.54 -4.01
CA ALA A 409 1.89 -6.27 -4.61
C ALA A 409 1.95 -6.35 -6.14
N PRO A 410 0.79 -6.44 -6.83
CA PRO A 410 0.73 -6.42 -8.28
C PRO A 410 1.20 -5.06 -8.84
N ASP A 411 1.63 -5.06 -10.10
CA ASP A 411 2.15 -3.84 -10.74
C ASP A 411 1.09 -2.73 -10.85
N TYR A 412 -0.21 -3.07 -10.83
CA TYR A 412 -1.33 -2.11 -10.83
C TYR A 412 -1.79 -1.67 -9.42
N LEU A 413 -1.14 -2.10 -8.35
CA LEU A 413 -1.59 -1.85 -6.98
C LEU A 413 -1.89 -0.37 -6.70
N CYS A 414 -1.04 0.53 -7.19
CA CYS A 414 -1.17 1.97 -6.94
C CYS A 414 -1.76 2.75 -8.13
N VAL A 415 -2.43 2.08 -9.07
CA VAL A 415 -3.05 2.74 -10.22
C VAL A 415 -4.36 3.41 -9.82
N VAL A 416 -4.55 4.65 -10.27
CA VAL A 416 -5.82 5.37 -10.24
C VAL A 416 -6.43 5.29 -11.63
N SER A 417 -7.57 4.61 -11.76
CA SER A 417 -8.30 4.45 -13.02
C SER A 417 -9.81 4.61 -12.81
N ASP A 418 -10.53 4.85 -13.89
CA ASP A 418 -11.98 5.05 -13.85
C ASP A 418 -12.74 3.78 -13.43
N ASN A 419 -12.24 2.60 -13.81
CA ASN A 419 -12.83 1.32 -13.44
C ASN A 419 -12.33 0.80 -12.07
N HIS A 420 -11.45 1.55 -11.38
CA HIS A 420 -10.83 1.16 -10.12
C HIS A 420 -10.15 -0.20 -10.14
N GLU A 421 -9.61 -0.63 -11.28
CA GLU A 421 -8.93 -1.92 -11.49
C GLU A 421 -9.84 -3.15 -11.20
N MET A 422 -11.16 -3.00 -11.33
CA MET A 422 -12.14 -4.08 -11.06
C MET A 422 -12.00 -5.27 -12.01
N ASP A 423 -11.48 -5.06 -13.21
CA ASP A 423 -11.15 -6.12 -14.18
C ASP A 423 -9.97 -7.01 -13.72
N LYS A 424 -9.19 -6.53 -12.75
CA LYS A 424 -8.04 -7.23 -12.16
C LYS A 424 -8.34 -7.89 -10.81
N PHE A 425 -9.60 -7.83 -10.38
CA PHE A 425 -10.07 -8.37 -9.10
C PHE A 425 -10.74 -9.74 -9.24
N ASN A 426 -10.29 -10.71 -8.44
CA ASN A 426 -10.87 -12.04 -8.35
C ASN A 426 -11.66 -12.19 -7.03
N LEU A 427 -12.98 -12.11 -7.14
CA LEU A 427 -13.89 -12.18 -5.99
C LEU A 427 -13.80 -13.53 -5.25
N ASP A 428 -13.69 -14.65 -5.98
CA ASP A 428 -13.61 -15.97 -5.36
C ASP A 428 -12.33 -16.13 -4.55
N LEU A 429 -11.22 -15.61 -5.07
CA LEU A 429 -9.94 -15.57 -4.37
C LEU A 429 -10.04 -14.70 -3.09
N ALA A 430 -10.65 -13.52 -3.17
CA ALA A 430 -10.80 -12.62 -2.01
C ALA A 430 -11.63 -13.26 -0.89
N VAL A 431 -12.68 -13.99 -1.26
CA VAL A 431 -13.49 -14.78 -0.30
C VAL A 431 -12.66 -15.88 0.34
N GLU A 432 -11.96 -16.71 -0.45
CA GLU A 432 -11.09 -17.78 0.09
C GLU A 432 -9.96 -17.24 0.99
N GLN A 433 -9.40 -16.08 0.65
CA GLN A 433 -8.39 -15.42 1.49
C GLN A 433 -8.99 -14.95 2.81
N THR A 434 -10.19 -14.36 2.79
CA THR A 434 -10.89 -13.93 4.00
C THR A 434 -11.22 -15.11 4.91
N GLU A 435 -11.70 -16.23 4.37
CA GLU A 435 -11.92 -17.49 5.09
C GLU A 435 -10.60 -18.04 5.69
N THR A 436 -9.51 -17.92 4.93
CA THR A 436 -8.17 -18.28 5.41
C THR A 436 -7.78 -17.47 6.64
N PHE A 437 -8.02 -16.15 6.65
CA PHE A 437 -7.70 -15.31 7.81
C PHE A 437 -8.61 -15.55 9.01
N ILE A 438 -9.86 -15.90 8.80
CA ILE A 438 -10.73 -16.40 9.88
C ILE A 438 -10.11 -17.66 10.50
N LYS A 439 -9.72 -18.62 9.67
CA LYS A 439 -9.07 -19.86 10.13
C LYS A 439 -7.73 -19.60 10.83
N VAL A 440 -6.93 -18.66 10.35
CA VAL A 440 -5.70 -18.19 11.02
C VAL A 440 -6.00 -17.72 12.45
N VAL A 441 -7.02 -16.88 12.64
CA VAL A 441 -7.41 -16.36 13.95
C VAL A 441 -7.90 -17.53 14.86
N GLU A 442 -8.66 -18.48 14.33
CA GLU A 442 -9.09 -19.66 15.08
C GLU A 442 -7.89 -20.50 15.54
N LEU A 443 -6.94 -20.82 14.64
CA LEU A 443 -5.73 -21.58 14.96
C LEU A 443 -4.83 -20.85 15.96
N ILE A 444 -4.72 -19.53 15.90
CA ILE A 444 -4.03 -18.74 16.93
C ILE A 444 -4.74 -18.87 18.28
N ASN A 445 -6.07 -18.86 18.29
CA ASN A 445 -6.86 -19.00 19.51
C ASN A 445 -6.73 -20.36 20.19
N GLU A 446 -6.44 -21.42 19.46
CA GLU A 446 -6.18 -22.78 20.00
C GLU A 446 -4.87 -22.88 20.79
N LYS A 447 -3.89 -22.01 20.49
CA LYS A 447 -2.57 -22.04 21.12
C LYS A 447 -2.51 -21.20 22.39
N LYS A 448 -1.71 -21.63 23.37
CA LYS A 448 -1.38 -20.79 24.54
C LYS A 448 -0.45 -19.64 24.09
N ALA A 449 -0.54 -18.49 24.75
CA ALA A 449 0.28 -17.32 24.41
C ALA A 449 1.80 -17.63 24.34
N LYS A 450 2.31 -18.47 25.24
CA LYS A 450 3.72 -18.90 25.24
C LYS A 450 4.12 -19.72 24.01
N GLU A 451 3.16 -20.44 23.39
CA GLU A 451 3.38 -21.29 22.23
C GLU A 451 3.44 -20.48 20.93
N LEU A 452 2.87 -19.28 20.92
CA LEU A 452 2.94 -18.35 19.78
C LEU A 452 4.34 -17.77 19.57
N GLY A 453 5.19 -17.82 20.60
CA GLY A 453 6.58 -17.42 20.51
C GLY A 453 6.82 -15.90 20.46
N LYS A 454 8.03 -15.55 20.05
CA LYS A 454 8.47 -14.17 19.79
C LYS A 454 8.80 -14.02 18.31
N VAL A 455 8.86 -12.78 17.83
CA VAL A 455 9.33 -12.50 16.47
C VAL A 455 10.78 -13.00 16.29
N ASP A 456 11.07 -13.58 15.12
CA ASP A 456 12.38 -14.13 14.77
C ASP A 456 12.99 -13.49 13.50
N GLY A 457 12.45 -12.35 13.07
CA GLY A 457 12.87 -11.68 11.85
C GLY A 457 14.29 -11.10 11.90
N TYR A 458 14.81 -10.81 10.73
CA TYR A 458 16.15 -10.25 10.54
C TYR A 458 16.23 -8.81 11.03
N ASN A 459 17.34 -8.53 11.68
CA ASN A 459 17.69 -7.20 12.14
C ASN A 459 19.06 -6.85 11.51
N PHE A 460 19.12 -6.12 10.40
CA PHE A 460 20.35 -5.75 9.70
C PHE A 460 21.35 -4.97 10.59
N GLY A 461 21.82 -5.57 11.71
CA GLY A 461 22.78 -4.98 12.63
C GLY A 461 22.32 -3.73 13.39
N LEU A 462 21.08 -3.29 13.16
CA LEU A 462 20.47 -2.16 13.84
C LEU A 462 19.59 -2.76 14.93
N GLY A 463 20.10 -2.87 16.13
CA GLY A 463 19.45 -3.53 17.26
C GLY A 463 17.94 -3.35 17.32
N ARG A 464 17.23 -4.34 17.88
CA ARG A 464 15.80 -4.18 18.18
C ARG A 464 15.65 -2.98 19.12
N ALA A 465 14.84 -2.01 18.72
CA ALA A 465 14.47 -0.91 19.60
C ALA A 465 13.70 -1.41 20.83
#